data_97aea65f550cb3e0b2db7aea76ecac7c
#
_entry.id   97aea65f550cb3e0b2db7aea76ecac7c
#
_cell.length_a   1.000
_cell.length_b   1.000
_cell.length_c   1.000
_cell.angle_alpha   90.00
_cell.angle_beta   90.00
_cell.angle_gamma   90.00
#
_symmetry.space_group_name_H-M   'P 1'
#
loop_
_entity.id
_entity.type
_entity.pdbx_description
1 polymer ?
#
loop_
_entity_poly.entity_id
_entity_poly.type
_entity_poly.pdbx_seq_one_letter_code
_entity_poly.pdbx_strand_id
1 'polypeptide(L)'
;MKSSVRSAVWVGVAAAVMIGGTGRAVDPPKPKDESKKPTVMQRKLAHAQRVLEGLATNDFKKIDVGADGLIECVKDSTWKINETDKYLLYSNEFLRRSEGLKKAAKDKNTDAAALAYVDLTLTCVRCHQHLREERISAAPAPTTFANK
;
A
#
# COMPACT_ATOMS: atom_id res chain seq x y z
N MET A 1 38.66 17.04 -49.66
CA MET A 1 39.58 17.58 -48.65
C MET A 1 39.50 16.61 -47.45
N LYS A 2 40.63 15.93 -47.16
CA LYS A 2 40.79 14.93 -46.11
C LYS A 2 41.10 15.66 -44.79
N SER A 3 40.34 15.41 -43.74
CA SER A 3 40.70 15.84 -42.39
C SER A 3 40.82 14.60 -41.49
N SER A 4 42.04 14.37 -41.08
CA SER A 4 42.51 13.30 -40.20
C SER A 4 42.18 13.69 -38.76
N VAL A 5 41.47 12.80 -38.02
CA VAL A 5 41.28 12.94 -36.57
C VAL A 5 42.15 11.94 -35.85
N ARG A 6 43.09 12.48 -35.06
CA ARG A 6 44.10 11.79 -34.30
C ARG A 6 43.49 11.14 -33.06
N SER A 7 43.68 9.82 -32.92
CA SER A 7 43.33 9.04 -31.74
C SER A 7 44.20 9.44 -30.55
N ALA A 8 43.62 9.91 -29.48
CA ALA A 8 44.27 10.06 -28.18
C ALA A 8 43.93 8.87 -27.30
N VAL A 9 44.96 8.05 -27.04
CA VAL A 9 44.90 6.92 -26.10
C VAL A 9 45.03 7.47 -24.70
N TRP A 10 43.94 7.34 -23.89
CA TRP A 10 44.02 7.59 -22.45
C TRP A 10 44.23 6.26 -21.73
N VAL A 11 45.42 6.11 -21.17
CA VAL A 11 45.76 5.05 -20.23
C VAL A 11 45.27 5.49 -18.86
N GLY A 12 44.13 4.96 -18.42
CA GLY A 12 43.57 5.20 -17.10
C GLY A 12 44.02 4.11 -16.13
N VAL A 13 44.75 4.51 -15.11
CA VAL A 13 45.16 3.66 -13.99
C VAL A 13 43.94 3.27 -13.15
N ALA A 14 43.62 1.98 -13.13
CA ALA A 14 42.57 1.42 -12.27
C ALA A 14 43.16 1.20 -10.86
N ALA A 15 42.81 2.06 -9.90
CA ALA A 15 43.00 1.81 -8.49
C ALA A 15 41.85 0.95 -7.95
N ALA A 16 42.08 -0.32 -7.70
CA ALA A 16 41.13 -1.21 -7.07
C ALA A 16 41.04 -0.93 -5.56
N VAL A 17 40.00 -0.23 -5.13
CA VAL A 17 39.66 -0.10 -3.71
C VAL A 17 38.81 -1.30 -3.31
N MET A 18 39.42 -2.27 -2.64
CA MET A 18 38.75 -3.39 -1.98
C MET A 18 38.10 -2.89 -0.69
N ILE A 19 36.83 -2.42 -0.78
CA ILE A 19 35.99 -2.19 0.41
C ILE A 19 35.25 -3.51 0.69
N GLY A 20 35.79 -4.29 1.60
CA GLY A 20 35.13 -5.49 2.15
C GLY A 20 33.92 -5.11 3.01
N GLY A 21 32.79 -4.84 2.39
CA GLY A 21 31.49 -4.71 3.06
C GLY A 21 30.86 -6.09 3.16
N THR A 22 30.76 -6.67 4.36
CA THR A 22 29.88 -7.82 4.63
C THR A 22 28.44 -7.38 4.53
N GLY A 23 27.96 -7.18 3.33
CA GLY A 23 26.55 -6.94 3.03
C GLY A 23 25.78 -8.21 3.40
N ARG A 24 24.98 -8.14 4.47
CA ARG A 24 23.93 -9.15 4.67
C ARG A 24 23.05 -9.13 3.43
N ALA A 25 23.11 -10.21 2.68
CA ALA A 25 22.14 -10.42 1.59
C ALA A 25 20.75 -10.43 2.22
N VAL A 26 19.93 -9.44 1.82
CA VAL A 26 18.51 -9.48 2.13
C VAL A 26 17.95 -10.58 1.24
N ASP A 27 17.50 -11.66 1.86
CA ASP A 27 16.86 -12.75 1.12
C ASP A 27 15.74 -12.19 0.25
N PRO A 28 15.65 -12.60 -1.03
CA PRO A 28 14.55 -12.18 -1.88
C PRO A 28 13.23 -12.62 -1.24
N PRO A 29 12.17 -11.80 -1.32
CA PRO A 29 10.88 -12.14 -0.75
C PRO A 29 10.43 -13.49 -1.31
N LYS A 30 10.08 -14.42 -0.41
CA LYS A 30 9.57 -15.76 -0.80
C LYS A 30 8.45 -15.60 -1.84
N PRO A 31 8.42 -16.43 -2.89
CA PRO A 31 7.33 -16.43 -3.84
C PRO A 31 6.00 -16.55 -3.10
N LYS A 32 5.05 -15.65 -3.40
CA LYS A 32 3.71 -15.76 -2.85
C LYS A 32 3.11 -17.08 -3.35
N ASP A 33 2.64 -17.90 -2.43
CA ASP A 33 1.88 -19.10 -2.76
C ASP A 33 0.60 -18.66 -3.51
N GLU A 34 0.60 -18.77 -4.84
CA GLU A 34 -0.49 -18.35 -5.72
C GLU A 34 -1.73 -19.26 -5.60
N SER A 35 -1.67 -20.33 -4.82
CA SER A 35 -2.77 -21.30 -4.68
C SER A 35 -3.91 -20.83 -3.77
N LYS A 36 -3.73 -19.78 -2.98
CA LYS A 36 -4.76 -19.23 -2.06
C LYS A 36 -5.44 -18.01 -2.64
N LYS A 37 -6.79 -18.05 -2.69
CA LYS A 37 -7.58 -16.86 -3.02
C LYS A 37 -7.15 -15.67 -2.16
N PRO A 38 -6.96 -14.47 -2.75
CA PRO A 38 -6.50 -13.31 -2.01
C PRO A 38 -7.52 -12.95 -0.91
N THR A 39 -7.01 -12.65 0.27
CA THR A 39 -7.82 -12.16 1.38
C THR A 39 -8.48 -10.82 1.04
N VAL A 40 -9.53 -10.43 1.76
CA VAL A 40 -10.16 -9.12 1.59
C VAL A 40 -9.15 -7.97 1.74
N MET A 41 -8.18 -8.09 2.67
CA MET A 41 -7.15 -7.07 2.85
C MET A 41 -6.14 -7.00 1.69
N GLN A 42 -5.79 -8.12 1.10
CA GLN A 42 -4.95 -8.15 -0.10
C GLN A 42 -5.68 -7.53 -1.31
N ARG A 43 -6.98 -7.82 -1.46
CA ARG A 43 -7.81 -7.18 -2.50
C ARG A 43 -7.94 -5.67 -2.30
N LYS A 44 -8.19 -5.22 -1.06
CA LYS A 44 -8.21 -3.78 -0.73
C LYS A 44 -6.92 -3.09 -1.12
N LEU A 45 -5.77 -3.67 -0.75
CA LEU A 45 -4.48 -3.11 -1.09
C LEU A 45 -4.28 -3.04 -2.61
N ALA A 46 -4.63 -4.09 -3.35
CA ALA A 46 -4.53 -4.10 -4.81
C ALA A 46 -5.41 -3.02 -5.47
N HIS A 47 -6.64 -2.82 -4.98
CA HIS A 47 -7.52 -1.77 -5.47
C HIS A 47 -7.01 -0.36 -5.12
N ALA A 48 -6.48 -0.16 -3.91
CA ALA A 48 -5.87 1.11 -3.51
C ALA A 48 -4.62 1.44 -4.36
N GLN A 49 -3.78 0.46 -4.66
CA GLN A 49 -2.64 0.61 -5.56
C GLN A 49 -3.07 0.99 -6.97
N ARG A 50 -4.16 0.40 -7.48
CA ARG A 50 -4.73 0.77 -8.79
C ARG A 50 -5.21 2.21 -8.82
N VAL A 51 -5.83 2.69 -7.73
CA VAL A 51 -6.21 4.09 -7.60
C VAL A 51 -4.99 5.00 -7.64
N LEU A 52 -3.94 4.68 -6.86
CA LEU A 52 -2.70 5.44 -6.85
C LEU A 52 -2.05 5.50 -8.23
N GLU A 53 -2.00 4.38 -8.94
CA GLU A 53 -1.52 4.34 -10.32
C GLU A 53 -2.36 5.24 -11.24
N GLY A 54 -3.70 5.18 -11.11
CA GLY A 54 -4.60 6.04 -11.86
C GLY A 54 -4.40 7.53 -11.59
N LEU A 55 -4.17 7.91 -10.33
CA LEU A 55 -3.84 9.28 -9.94
C LEU A 55 -2.51 9.73 -10.55
N ALA A 56 -1.47 8.91 -10.43
CA ALA A 56 -0.14 9.22 -10.95
C ALA A 56 -0.10 9.36 -12.48
N THR A 57 -0.97 8.64 -13.19
CA THR A 57 -1.04 8.64 -14.66
C THR A 57 -2.21 9.45 -15.22
N ASN A 58 -2.99 10.13 -14.36
CA ASN A 58 -4.21 10.85 -14.72
C ASN A 58 -5.23 9.98 -15.49
N ASP A 59 -5.32 8.71 -15.11
CA ASP A 59 -6.23 7.71 -15.70
C ASP A 59 -7.48 7.56 -14.82
N PHE A 60 -8.52 8.32 -15.13
CA PHE A 60 -9.79 8.31 -14.37
C PHE A 60 -10.50 6.95 -14.44
N LYS A 61 -10.29 6.17 -15.49
CA LYS A 61 -10.87 4.83 -15.59
C LYS A 61 -10.22 3.87 -14.57
N LYS A 62 -8.91 3.95 -14.38
CA LYS A 62 -8.21 3.19 -13.33
C LYS A 62 -8.67 3.59 -11.94
N ILE A 63 -8.86 4.90 -11.70
CA ILE A 63 -9.38 5.42 -10.42
C ILE A 63 -10.78 4.87 -10.17
N ASP A 64 -11.69 4.94 -11.13
CA ASP A 64 -13.07 4.46 -11.03
C ASP A 64 -13.12 2.95 -10.73
N VAL A 65 -12.40 2.14 -11.52
CA VAL A 65 -12.32 0.68 -11.31
C VAL A 65 -11.70 0.32 -9.96
N GLY A 66 -10.67 1.06 -9.53
CA GLY A 66 -10.07 0.86 -8.21
C GLY A 66 -11.05 1.19 -7.10
N ALA A 67 -11.78 2.30 -7.20
CA ALA A 67 -12.78 2.72 -6.23
C ALA A 67 -13.95 1.72 -6.15
N ASP A 68 -14.43 1.20 -7.28
CA ASP A 68 -15.45 0.14 -7.31
C ASP A 68 -14.99 -1.11 -6.57
N GLY A 69 -13.76 -1.55 -6.80
CA GLY A 69 -13.21 -2.70 -6.11
C GLY A 69 -13.09 -2.48 -4.59
N LEU A 70 -12.81 -1.26 -4.14
CA LEU A 70 -12.80 -0.91 -2.71
C LEU A 70 -14.21 -0.97 -2.12
N ILE A 71 -15.23 -0.48 -2.83
CA ILE A 71 -16.64 -0.54 -2.43
C ILE A 71 -17.08 -2.01 -2.33
N GLU A 72 -16.75 -2.84 -3.31
CA GLU A 72 -17.09 -4.27 -3.29
C GLU A 72 -16.44 -5.02 -2.12
N CYS A 73 -15.24 -4.64 -1.71
CA CYS A 73 -14.61 -5.23 -0.53
C CYS A 73 -15.43 -5.03 0.75
N VAL A 74 -16.18 -3.94 0.90
CA VAL A 74 -17.02 -3.69 2.08
C VAL A 74 -18.21 -4.65 2.13
N LYS A 75 -18.69 -5.15 0.99
CA LYS A 75 -19.79 -6.10 0.89
C LYS A 75 -19.38 -7.54 1.20
N ASP A 76 -18.09 -7.82 1.24
CA ASP A 76 -17.56 -9.15 1.54
C ASP A 76 -17.85 -9.53 3.00
N SER A 77 -18.40 -10.72 3.22
CA SER A 77 -18.72 -11.21 4.57
C SER A 77 -17.48 -11.29 5.48
N THR A 78 -16.30 -11.49 4.90
CA THR A 78 -15.04 -11.52 5.64
C THR A 78 -14.54 -10.14 6.06
N TRP A 79 -15.22 -9.06 5.64
CA TRP A 79 -14.99 -7.72 6.11
C TRP A 79 -15.42 -7.52 7.56
N LYS A 80 -16.54 -8.12 7.97
CA LYS A 80 -17.11 -7.98 9.31
C LYS A 80 -16.39 -8.88 10.31
N ILE A 81 -15.21 -8.45 10.74
CA ILE A 81 -14.41 -9.19 11.73
C ILE A 81 -14.64 -8.72 13.17
N ASN A 82 -15.36 -7.61 13.35
CA ASN A 82 -15.66 -6.99 14.64
C ASN A 82 -16.97 -6.20 14.53
N GLU A 83 -17.74 -6.15 15.62
CA GLU A 83 -19.04 -5.48 15.68
C GLU A 83 -19.05 -4.29 16.65
N THR A 84 -17.88 -3.79 17.07
CA THR A 84 -17.80 -2.59 17.91
C THR A 84 -18.27 -1.36 17.12
N ASP A 85 -18.88 -0.41 17.82
CA ASP A 85 -19.36 0.87 17.23
C ASP A 85 -18.23 1.58 16.48
N LYS A 86 -17.03 1.51 17.01
CA LYS A 86 -15.84 2.14 16.42
C LYS A 86 -15.42 1.46 15.12
N TYR A 87 -15.51 0.13 15.06
CA TYR A 87 -15.26 -0.62 13.83
C TYR A 87 -16.31 -0.30 12.76
N LEU A 88 -17.59 -0.23 13.14
CA LEU A 88 -18.67 0.14 12.24
C LEU A 88 -18.51 1.56 11.72
N LEU A 89 -18.09 2.50 12.58
CA LEU A 89 -17.77 3.88 12.18
C LEU A 89 -16.72 3.91 11.08
N TYR A 90 -15.56 3.26 11.29
CA TYR A 90 -14.48 3.21 10.29
C TYR A 90 -14.89 2.50 9.00
N SER A 91 -15.72 1.45 9.09
CA SER A 91 -16.24 0.75 7.93
C SER A 91 -17.11 1.67 7.07
N ASN A 92 -17.99 2.45 7.71
CA ASN A 92 -18.85 3.42 7.04
C ASN A 92 -18.06 4.60 6.47
N GLU A 93 -17.04 5.07 7.19
CA GLU A 93 -16.13 6.09 6.67
C GLU A 93 -15.38 5.61 5.42
N PHE A 94 -14.84 4.38 5.47
CA PHE A 94 -14.15 3.79 4.33
C PHE A 94 -15.07 3.71 3.10
N LEU A 95 -16.31 3.27 3.26
CA LEU A 95 -17.29 3.22 2.18
C LEU A 95 -17.51 4.61 1.57
N ARG A 96 -17.83 5.61 2.40
CA ARG A 96 -18.06 7.00 1.94
C ARG A 96 -16.86 7.59 1.22
N ARG A 97 -15.62 7.33 1.70
CA ARG A 97 -14.40 7.80 1.03
C ARG A 97 -14.19 7.12 -0.32
N SER A 98 -14.49 5.82 -0.41
CA SER A 98 -14.42 5.09 -1.68
C SER A 98 -15.45 5.60 -2.70
N GLU A 99 -16.67 5.93 -2.24
CA GLU A 99 -17.72 6.55 -3.08
C GLU A 99 -17.33 7.95 -3.53
N GLY A 100 -16.74 8.76 -2.64
CA GLY A 100 -16.19 10.08 -2.97
C GLY A 100 -15.10 10.01 -4.04
N LEU A 101 -14.22 9.03 -3.92
CA LEU A 101 -13.18 8.77 -4.91
C LEU A 101 -13.77 8.40 -6.28
N LYS A 102 -14.77 7.51 -6.29
CA LYS A 102 -15.50 7.14 -7.51
C LYS A 102 -16.18 8.35 -8.15
N LYS A 103 -16.81 9.20 -7.34
CA LYS A 103 -17.43 10.44 -7.83
C LYS A 103 -16.40 11.36 -8.46
N ALA A 104 -15.28 11.62 -7.79
CA ALA A 104 -14.20 12.46 -8.31
C ALA A 104 -13.64 11.94 -9.64
N ALA A 105 -13.52 10.62 -9.80
CA ALA A 105 -13.10 10.00 -11.06
C ALA A 105 -14.10 10.26 -12.19
N LYS A 106 -15.40 10.13 -11.92
CA LYS A 106 -16.47 10.44 -12.91
C LYS A 106 -16.48 11.90 -13.30
N ASP A 107 -16.26 12.78 -12.33
CA ASP A 107 -16.19 14.23 -12.55
C ASP A 107 -14.87 14.66 -13.22
N LYS A 108 -13.94 13.73 -13.45
CA LYS A 108 -12.58 13.96 -13.98
C LYS A 108 -11.82 15.03 -13.19
N ASN A 109 -12.01 15.06 -11.88
CA ASN A 109 -11.38 16.00 -10.97
C ASN A 109 -10.20 15.32 -10.23
N THR A 110 -8.98 15.56 -10.72
CA THR A 110 -7.75 14.96 -10.19
C THR A 110 -7.49 15.38 -8.76
N ASP A 111 -7.68 16.67 -8.43
CA ASP A 111 -7.41 17.19 -7.09
C ASP A 111 -8.38 16.61 -6.05
N ALA A 112 -9.67 16.55 -6.39
CA ALA A 112 -10.67 15.92 -5.54
C ALA A 112 -10.40 14.41 -5.36
N ALA A 113 -9.96 13.72 -6.42
CA ALA A 113 -9.60 12.32 -6.34
C ALA A 113 -8.36 12.09 -5.47
N ALA A 114 -7.34 12.95 -5.57
CA ALA A 114 -6.14 12.87 -4.74
C ALA A 114 -6.47 13.09 -3.25
N LEU A 115 -7.27 14.11 -2.92
CA LEU A 115 -7.72 14.37 -1.56
C LEU A 115 -8.55 13.20 -1.00
N ALA A 116 -9.48 12.65 -1.79
CA ALA A 116 -10.28 11.50 -1.40
C ALA A 116 -9.42 10.26 -1.14
N TYR A 117 -8.34 10.08 -1.91
CA TYR A 117 -7.39 8.98 -1.70
C TYR A 117 -6.59 9.13 -0.41
N VAL A 118 -6.14 10.34 -0.07
CA VAL A 118 -5.48 10.63 1.21
C VAL A 118 -6.43 10.33 2.37
N ASP A 119 -7.66 10.83 2.33
CA ASP A 119 -8.69 10.58 3.35
C ASP A 119 -8.98 9.08 3.53
N LEU A 120 -9.08 8.35 2.42
CA LEU A 120 -9.24 6.89 2.42
C LEU A 120 -8.06 6.21 3.13
N THR A 121 -6.84 6.63 2.81
CA THR A 121 -5.62 6.07 3.43
C THR A 121 -5.60 6.32 4.93
N LEU A 122 -5.97 7.52 5.39
CA LEU A 122 -6.07 7.86 6.81
C LEU A 122 -7.14 7.00 7.51
N THR A 123 -8.26 6.71 6.85
CA THR A 123 -9.29 5.80 7.38
C THR A 123 -8.74 4.39 7.56
N CYS A 124 -7.95 3.88 6.60
CA CYS A 124 -7.27 2.59 6.74
C CYS A 124 -6.35 2.56 7.96
N VAL A 125 -5.53 3.61 8.15
CA VAL A 125 -4.58 3.71 9.28
C VAL A 125 -5.32 3.71 10.61
N ARG A 126 -6.37 4.53 10.77
CA ARG A 126 -7.15 4.65 12.01
C ARG A 126 -7.86 3.34 12.36
N CYS A 127 -8.50 2.69 11.39
CA CYS A 127 -9.15 1.38 11.59
C CYS A 127 -8.14 0.33 12.05
N HIS A 128 -7.00 0.22 11.37
CA HIS A 128 -5.96 -0.75 11.73
C HIS A 128 -5.31 -0.43 13.07
N GLN A 129 -5.17 0.84 13.43
CA GLN A 129 -4.70 1.25 14.76
C GLN A 129 -5.67 0.77 15.84
N HIS A 130 -6.97 1.04 15.69
CA HIS A 130 -8.01 0.60 16.60
C HIS A 130 -7.99 -0.93 16.80
N LEU A 131 -7.94 -1.70 15.72
CA LEU A 131 -7.87 -3.17 15.80
C LEU A 131 -6.63 -3.69 16.52
N ARG A 132 -5.49 -3.00 16.39
CA ARG A 132 -4.27 -3.35 17.16
C ARG A 132 -4.43 -3.06 18.64
N GLU A 133 -5.01 -1.92 18.99
CA GLU A 133 -5.29 -1.54 20.37
C GLU A 133 -6.23 -2.53 21.07
N GLU A 134 -7.31 -2.95 20.39
CA GLU A 134 -8.22 -3.96 20.91
C GLU A 134 -7.52 -5.31 21.14
N ARG A 135 -6.68 -5.75 20.21
CA ARG A 135 -5.92 -7.00 20.37
C ARG A 135 -4.95 -6.96 21.54
N ILE A 136 -4.30 -5.82 21.78
CA ILE A 136 -3.40 -5.62 22.91
C ILE A 136 -4.19 -5.65 24.22
N SER A 137 -5.36 -4.98 24.26
CA SER A 137 -6.21 -4.94 25.46
C SER A 137 -6.83 -6.31 25.80
N ALA A 138 -7.08 -7.14 24.79
CA ALA A 138 -7.61 -8.50 24.97
C ALA A 138 -6.53 -9.56 25.29
N ALA A 139 -5.25 -9.21 25.16
CA ALA A 139 -4.16 -10.11 25.49
C ALA A 139 -4.07 -10.33 27.02
N PRO A 140 -3.88 -11.58 27.52
CA PRO A 140 -3.67 -11.81 28.93
C PRO A 140 -2.43 -11.04 29.41
N ALA A 141 -2.53 -10.44 30.60
CA ALA A 141 -1.41 -9.74 31.19
C ALA A 141 -0.17 -10.65 31.26
N PRO A 142 1.04 -10.12 30.94
CA PRO A 142 2.25 -10.93 31.03
C PRO A 142 2.36 -11.50 32.46
N THR A 143 2.43 -12.80 32.56
CA THR A 143 2.70 -13.46 33.87
C THR A 143 4.06 -12.98 34.35
N THR A 144 4.05 -12.11 35.34
CA THR A 144 5.26 -11.73 36.07
C THR A 144 5.82 -13.02 36.68
N PHE A 145 6.92 -13.50 36.11
CA PHE A 145 7.68 -14.58 36.75
C PHE A 145 8.16 -14.03 38.10
N ALA A 146 7.46 -14.43 39.16
CA ALA A 146 7.91 -14.17 40.51
C ALA A 146 9.25 -14.91 40.68
N ASN A 147 10.35 -14.16 40.63
CA ASN A 147 11.65 -14.69 41.02
C ASN A 147 11.57 -15.11 42.50
N LYS A 148 11.67 -16.43 42.73
CA LYS A 148 11.99 -17.00 44.04
C LYS A 148 13.50 -16.99 44.22
#